data_2c81e1d88e969e2443162c4872e50a64
#
_entry.id   2c81e1d88e969e2443162c4872e50a64
#
_cell.length_a   1.000
_cell.length_b   1.000
_cell.length_c   1.000
_cell.angle_alpha   90.00
_cell.angle_beta   90.00
_cell.angle_gamma   90.00
#
_symmetry.space_group_name_H-M   'P 1'
#
loop_
_entity.id
_entity.type
_entity.pdbx_description
1 polymer ?
#
loop_
_entity_poly.entity_id
_entity_poly.type
_entity_poly.pdbx_seq_one_letter_code
_entity_poly.pdbx_strand_id
1 'polypeptide(L)'
;MTGRLVDMSFSLNRKQRITLEVDSDFRSLWDKLNQEPLLDIEIKKHRNKRSHSANAYFHVLVNKIAAETGESDDLVKERLVVAYGTVARDKDGCAVGFKLPVSVDVHDLYKYTRCFDVREEDGKWFNCYLVYKD
;
A
#
# COMPACT_ATOMS: atom_id res chain seq x y z
N MET A 1 -4.77 -17.53 1.37
CA MET A 1 -6.09 -18.00 1.83
C MET A 1 -6.87 -16.83 2.38
N THR A 2 -8.11 -16.68 1.99
CA THR A 2 -9.02 -15.64 2.49
C THR A 2 -10.16 -16.29 3.27
N GLY A 3 -10.76 -15.52 4.16
CA GLY A 3 -11.85 -16.03 4.99
C GLY A 3 -12.43 -14.96 5.90
N ARG A 4 -13.35 -15.34 6.74
CA ARG A 4 -13.99 -14.45 7.71
C ARG A 4 -14.04 -15.05 9.10
N LEU A 5 -14.04 -14.19 10.11
CA LEU A 5 -14.31 -14.58 11.49
C LEU A 5 -15.80 -14.85 11.66
N VAL A 6 -16.16 -16.00 12.20
CA VAL A 6 -17.55 -16.42 12.39
C VAL A 6 -17.93 -16.36 13.84
N ASP A 7 -17.09 -16.89 14.73
CA ASP A 7 -17.36 -17.01 16.14
C ASP A 7 -16.10 -16.95 16.99
N MET A 8 -16.27 -16.54 18.23
CA MET A 8 -15.22 -16.56 19.27
C MET A 8 -15.83 -17.05 20.57
N SER A 9 -15.19 -18.02 21.20
CA SER A 9 -15.58 -18.54 22.52
C SER A 9 -14.42 -18.69 23.46
N PHE A 10 -14.70 -18.79 24.75
CA PHE A 10 -13.70 -19.05 25.77
C PHE A 10 -13.78 -20.51 26.24
N SER A 11 -12.64 -21.16 26.38
CA SER A 11 -12.56 -22.48 26.99
C SER A 11 -12.39 -22.36 28.52
N LEU A 12 -12.67 -23.44 29.24
CA LEU A 12 -12.55 -23.51 30.71
C LEU A 12 -11.13 -23.17 31.23
N ASN A 13 -10.10 -23.37 30.43
CA ASN A 13 -8.70 -23.05 30.72
C ASN A 13 -8.29 -21.63 30.30
N ARG A 14 -9.23 -20.72 30.18
CA ARG A 14 -9.01 -19.30 29.81
C ARG A 14 -8.38 -19.10 28.41
N LYS A 15 -8.35 -20.15 27.58
CA LYS A 15 -7.93 -20.01 26.18
C LYS A 15 -9.11 -19.57 25.32
N GLN A 16 -8.81 -18.80 24.27
CA GLN A 16 -9.81 -18.37 23.30
C GLN A 16 -9.85 -19.35 22.13
N ARG A 17 -11.05 -19.64 21.66
CA ARG A 17 -11.29 -20.40 20.43
C ARG A 17 -11.87 -19.46 19.39
N ILE A 18 -11.30 -19.50 18.21
CA ILE A 18 -11.73 -18.67 17.08
C ILE A 18 -12.18 -19.59 15.97
N THR A 19 -13.39 -19.37 15.45
CA THR A 19 -13.91 -20.07 14.29
C THR A 19 -13.78 -19.21 13.05
N LEU A 20 -13.18 -19.78 12.02
CA LEU A 20 -12.97 -19.13 10.72
C LEU A 20 -13.70 -19.93 9.63
N GLU A 21 -14.37 -19.23 8.73
CA GLU A 21 -14.74 -19.78 7.42
C GLU A 21 -13.70 -19.35 6.39
N VAL A 22 -13.20 -20.29 5.60
CA VAL A 22 -12.17 -20.05 4.58
C VAL A 22 -12.68 -20.40 3.19
N ASP A 23 -12.26 -19.63 2.19
CA ASP A 23 -12.75 -19.76 0.81
C ASP A 23 -12.08 -20.90 0.03
N SER A 24 -11.07 -21.53 0.61
CA SER A 24 -10.29 -22.59 -0.04
C SER A 24 -10.39 -23.93 0.69
N ASP A 25 -10.09 -25.02 -0.02
CA ASP A 25 -10.08 -26.35 0.58
C ASP A 25 -8.97 -26.47 1.63
N PHE A 26 -9.37 -26.65 2.87
CA PHE A 26 -8.46 -26.71 4.03
C PHE A 26 -8.04 -28.15 4.37
N ARG A 27 -8.62 -29.18 3.75
CA ARG A 27 -8.39 -30.60 4.12
C ARG A 27 -6.94 -31.02 4.06
N SER A 28 -6.24 -30.67 2.99
CA SER A 28 -4.83 -31.01 2.83
C SER A 28 -3.92 -30.34 3.85
N LEU A 29 -4.27 -29.14 4.27
CA LEU A 29 -3.55 -28.40 5.30
C LEU A 29 -3.87 -28.97 6.69
N TRP A 30 -5.12 -29.33 6.93
CA TRP A 30 -5.54 -30.01 8.14
C TRP A 30 -4.74 -31.30 8.37
N ASP A 31 -4.64 -32.16 7.36
CA ASP A 31 -3.92 -33.44 7.45
C ASP A 31 -2.44 -33.25 7.82
N LYS A 32 -1.84 -32.16 7.37
CA LYS A 32 -0.44 -31.84 7.69
C LYS A 32 -0.23 -31.25 9.08
N LEU A 33 -1.18 -30.46 9.57
CA LEU A 33 -0.99 -29.63 10.76
C LEU A 33 -1.74 -30.10 11.99
N ASN A 34 -2.71 -31.00 11.87
CA ASN A 34 -3.56 -31.42 12.98
C ASN A 34 -2.80 -32.13 14.14
N GLN A 35 -1.63 -32.68 13.85
CA GLN A 35 -0.77 -33.36 14.82
C GLN A 35 0.27 -32.43 15.47
N GLU A 36 0.43 -31.21 14.94
CA GLU A 36 1.41 -30.27 15.46
C GLU A 36 0.93 -29.67 16.81
N PRO A 37 1.77 -29.71 17.84
CA PRO A 37 1.38 -29.26 19.18
C PRO A 37 1.23 -27.74 19.26
N LEU A 38 1.89 -27.00 18.38
CA LEU A 38 1.91 -25.53 18.35
C LEU A 38 1.99 -25.04 16.91
N LEU A 39 1.16 -24.06 16.58
CA LEU A 39 1.11 -23.44 15.25
C LEU A 39 1.27 -21.92 15.37
N ASP A 40 2.00 -21.34 14.44
CA ASP A 40 2.01 -19.90 14.22
C ASP A 40 0.83 -19.49 13.37
N ILE A 41 0.00 -18.59 13.86
CA ILE A 41 -1.21 -18.13 13.18
C ILE A 41 -1.12 -16.64 12.93
N GLU A 42 -1.22 -16.24 11.65
CA GLU A 42 -1.22 -14.85 11.25
C GLU A 42 -2.56 -14.46 10.59
N ILE A 43 -3.27 -13.51 11.18
CA ILE A 43 -4.54 -12.98 10.68
C ILE A 43 -4.36 -11.50 10.35
N LYS A 44 -4.59 -11.13 9.09
CA LYS A 44 -4.47 -9.76 8.61
C LYS A 44 -5.77 -9.31 7.94
N LYS A 45 -6.07 -8.02 8.04
CA LYS A 45 -7.14 -7.42 7.24
C LYS A 45 -6.88 -7.66 5.75
N HIS A 46 -7.88 -8.25 5.07
CA HIS A 46 -7.80 -8.42 3.61
C HIS A 46 -7.68 -7.06 2.93
N ARG A 47 -6.74 -6.94 2.03
CA ARG A 47 -6.55 -5.76 1.19
C ARG A 47 -6.57 -6.22 -0.27
N ASN A 48 -7.45 -5.65 -1.05
CA ASN A 48 -7.43 -5.84 -2.50
C ASN A 48 -6.13 -5.24 -3.04
N LYS A 49 -5.21 -6.12 -3.42
CA LYS A 49 -3.99 -5.71 -4.12
C LYS A 49 -4.30 -5.61 -5.61
N ARG A 50 -3.65 -4.65 -6.26
CA ARG A 50 -3.68 -4.55 -7.72
C ARG A 50 -3.23 -5.91 -8.31
N SER A 51 -3.99 -6.45 -9.25
CA SER A 51 -3.63 -7.71 -9.90
C SER A 51 -2.34 -7.55 -10.72
N HIS A 52 -1.60 -8.64 -10.92
CA HIS A 52 -0.44 -8.63 -11.81
C HIS A 52 -0.81 -8.20 -13.23
N SER A 53 -1.97 -8.61 -13.73
CA SER A 53 -2.47 -8.20 -15.04
C SER A 53 -2.76 -6.71 -15.12
N ALA A 54 -3.39 -6.12 -14.12
CA ALA A 54 -3.64 -4.68 -14.06
C ALA A 54 -2.33 -3.88 -13.95
N ASN A 55 -1.35 -4.40 -13.22
CA ASN A 55 -0.03 -3.77 -13.13
C ASN A 55 0.71 -3.84 -14.47
N ALA A 56 0.71 -5.00 -15.14
CA ALA A 56 1.31 -5.16 -16.47
C ALA A 56 0.66 -4.23 -17.49
N TYR A 57 -0.66 -4.13 -17.48
CA TYR A 57 -1.41 -3.23 -18.36
C TYR A 57 -1.05 -1.75 -18.12
N PHE A 58 -0.90 -1.34 -16.87
CA PHE A 58 -0.45 0.01 -16.54
C PHE A 58 0.94 0.31 -17.15
N HIS A 59 1.89 -0.61 -17.04
CA HIS A 59 3.22 -0.43 -17.65
C HIS A 59 3.17 -0.37 -19.18
N VAL A 60 2.31 -1.16 -19.82
CA VAL A 60 2.08 -1.07 -21.27
C VAL A 60 1.55 0.31 -21.67
N LEU A 61 0.61 0.87 -20.89
CA LEU A 61 0.10 2.22 -21.14
C LEU A 61 1.15 3.29 -20.94
N VAL A 62 1.96 3.19 -19.88
CA VAL A 62 3.09 4.11 -19.64
C VAL A 62 4.04 4.10 -20.83
N ASN A 63 4.44 2.93 -21.32
CA ASN A 63 5.35 2.80 -22.46
C ASN A 63 4.76 3.39 -23.74
N LYS A 64 3.47 3.18 -24.01
CA LYS A 64 2.79 3.77 -25.17
C LYS A 64 2.74 5.29 -25.09
N ILE A 65 2.40 5.85 -23.96
CA ILE A 65 2.36 7.31 -23.76
C ILE A 65 3.76 7.88 -23.93
N ALA A 66 4.78 7.26 -23.32
CA ALA A 66 6.16 7.69 -23.44
C ALA A 66 6.64 7.69 -24.90
N ALA A 67 6.32 6.66 -25.68
CA ALA A 67 6.64 6.58 -27.11
C ALA A 67 5.98 7.68 -27.92
N GLU A 68 4.71 8.00 -27.65
CA GLU A 68 3.96 9.05 -28.35
C GLU A 68 4.42 10.47 -27.97
N THR A 69 4.78 10.69 -26.72
CA THR A 69 5.17 12.03 -26.23
C THR A 69 6.67 12.29 -26.31
N GLY A 70 7.50 11.28 -26.52
CA GLY A 70 8.96 11.39 -26.49
C GLY A 70 9.54 11.55 -25.09
N GLU A 71 8.74 11.37 -24.03
CA GLU A 71 9.18 11.41 -22.64
C GLU A 71 9.73 10.05 -22.18
N SER A 72 10.46 10.02 -21.08
CA SER A 72 10.89 8.75 -20.48
C SER A 72 9.72 8.04 -19.78
N ASP A 73 9.77 6.72 -19.71
CA ASP A 73 8.78 5.90 -19.00
C ASP A 73 8.65 6.33 -17.53
N ASP A 74 9.76 6.67 -16.88
CA ASP A 74 9.79 7.12 -15.48
C ASP A 74 9.04 8.43 -15.28
N LEU A 75 9.20 9.41 -16.15
CA LEU A 75 8.49 10.69 -16.08
C LEU A 75 6.98 10.51 -16.32
N VAL A 76 6.61 9.70 -17.30
CA VAL A 76 5.20 9.39 -17.58
C VAL A 76 4.57 8.66 -16.39
N LYS A 77 5.25 7.66 -15.83
CA LYS A 77 4.79 6.93 -14.64
C LYS A 77 4.62 7.88 -13.46
N GLU A 78 5.60 8.71 -13.18
CA GLU A 78 5.55 9.68 -12.08
C GLU A 78 4.32 10.60 -12.22
N ARG A 79 4.13 11.17 -13.39
CA ARG A 79 2.98 12.06 -13.66
C ARG A 79 1.64 11.35 -13.48
N LEU A 80 1.50 10.11 -13.94
CA LEU A 80 0.27 9.33 -13.79
C LEU A 80 0.00 8.93 -12.34
N VAL A 81 1.03 8.54 -11.59
CA VAL A 81 0.90 8.21 -10.17
C VAL A 81 0.47 9.43 -9.36
N VAL A 82 1.04 10.59 -9.62
CA VAL A 82 0.68 11.84 -8.93
C VAL A 82 -0.72 12.32 -9.33
N ALA A 83 -1.10 12.17 -10.60
CA ALA A 83 -2.41 12.63 -11.09
C ALA A 83 -3.58 11.73 -10.66
N TYR A 84 -3.38 10.41 -10.66
CA TYR A 84 -4.46 9.42 -10.48
C TYR A 84 -4.20 8.42 -9.36
N GLY A 85 -3.04 8.44 -8.75
CA GLY A 85 -2.68 7.52 -7.69
C GLY A 85 -3.32 7.87 -6.35
N THR A 86 -3.05 7.02 -5.36
CA THR A 86 -3.58 7.17 -4.01
C THR A 86 -2.55 7.84 -3.12
N VAL A 87 -2.97 8.85 -2.38
CA VAL A 87 -2.14 9.49 -1.35
C VAL A 87 -1.76 8.46 -0.29
N ALA A 88 -0.49 8.43 0.10
CA ALA A 88 -0.03 7.61 1.21
C ALA A 88 -0.64 8.09 2.52
N ARG A 89 -1.05 7.15 3.37
CA ARG A 89 -1.65 7.44 4.68
C ARG A 89 -0.87 6.71 5.77
N ASP A 90 -0.79 7.36 6.94
CA ASP A 90 -0.20 6.79 8.13
C ASP A 90 -1.15 5.78 8.82
N LYS A 91 -0.76 5.31 10.02
CA LYS A 91 -1.55 4.37 10.82
C LYS A 91 -2.92 4.92 11.24
N ASP A 92 -3.01 6.22 11.42
CA ASP A 92 -4.23 6.94 11.85
C ASP A 92 -5.11 7.35 10.67
N GLY A 93 -4.69 7.04 9.44
CA GLY A 93 -5.40 7.38 8.22
C GLY A 93 -5.14 8.80 7.71
N CYS A 94 -4.24 9.54 8.32
CA CYS A 94 -3.85 10.88 7.88
C CYS A 94 -2.94 10.82 6.65
N ALA A 95 -3.10 11.78 5.74
CA ALA A 95 -2.22 11.89 4.58
C ALA A 95 -0.77 12.15 5.01
N VAL A 96 0.16 11.41 4.41
CA VAL A 96 1.59 11.59 4.65
C VAL A 96 2.10 12.75 3.81
N GLY A 97 2.82 13.65 4.45
CA GLY A 97 3.46 14.77 3.79
C GLY A 97 4.72 15.20 4.52
N PHE A 98 5.50 16.03 3.86
CA PHE A 98 6.69 16.60 4.45
C PHE A 98 6.96 18.01 3.87
N LYS A 99 7.85 18.70 4.52
CA LYS A 99 8.24 20.07 4.20
C LYS A 99 9.74 20.10 3.90
N LEU A 100 10.10 20.75 2.80
CA LEU A 100 11.49 20.96 2.39
C LEU A 100 11.77 22.42 2.07
N PRO A 101 13.01 22.91 2.34
CA PRO A 101 13.44 24.20 1.82
C PRO A 101 13.28 24.25 0.30
N VAL A 102 12.90 25.40 -0.24
CA VAL A 102 12.72 25.59 -1.71
C VAL A 102 13.98 25.33 -2.52
N SER A 103 15.17 25.38 -1.90
CA SER A 103 16.46 25.09 -2.53
C SER A 103 16.73 23.59 -2.72
N VAL A 104 15.93 22.70 -2.09
CA VAL A 104 16.10 21.25 -2.16
C VAL A 104 15.16 20.67 -3.20
N ASP A 105 15.70 19.86 -4.12
CA ASP A 105 14.88 19.13 -5.08
C ASP A 105 14.24 17.91 -4.39
N VAL A 106 12.92 17.86 -4.39
CA VAL A 106 12.15 16.78 -3.81
C VAL A 106 12.40 15.43 -4.50
N HIS A 107 12.75 15.43 -5.79
CA HIS A 107 13.03 14.22 -6.55
C HIS A 107 14.26 13.46 -6.06
N ASP A 108 15.18 14.13 -5.38
CA ASP A 108 16.33 13.49 -4.74
C ASP A 108 15.93 12.61 -3.53
N LEU A 109 14.73 12.86 -2.98
CA LEU A 109 14.21 12.11 -1.83
C LEU A 109 13.13 11.12 -2.22
N TYR A 110 12.13 11.57 -2.98
CA TYR A 110 11.02 10.71 -3.40
C TYR A 110 10.30 11.26 -4.64
N LYS A 111 10.09 10.41 -5.63
CA LYS A 111 9.56 10.81 -6.94
C LYS A 111 8.05 11.12 -6.95
N TYR A 112 7.27 10.35 -6.19
CA TYR A 112 5.81 10.44 -6.26
C TYR A 112 5.27 11.43 -5.24
N THR A 113 5.55 12.70 -5.46
CA THR A 113 5.15 13.80 -4.59
C THR A 113 4.49 14.91 -5.39
N ARG A 114 3.62 15.66 -4.73
CA ARG A 114 3.01 16.89 -5.27
C ARG A 114 3.14 18.01 -4.26
N CYS A 115 3.70 19.14 -4.69
CA CYS A 115 3.68 20.37 -3.89
C CYS A 115 2.25 20.91 -3.84
N PHE A 116 1.71 21.07 -2.64
CA PHE A 116 0.36 21.60 -2.43
C PHE A 116 0.35 22.97 -1.75
N ASP A 117 1.45 23.37 -1.14
CA ASP A 117 1.56 24.63 -0.44
C ASP A 117 3.01 25.11 -0.38
N VAL A 118 3.19 26.42 -0.26
CA VAL A 118 4.47 27.08 -0.02
C VAL A 118 4.34 27.95 1.22
N ARG A 119 5.22 27.78 2.19
CA ARG A 119 5.18 28.48 3.47
C ARG A 119 6.48 29.20 3.76
N GLU A 120 6.37 30.35 4.41
CA GLU A 120 7.48 31.07 4.98
C GLU A 120 7.52 30.86 6.50
N GLU A 121 8.70 30.47 7.01
CA GLU A 121 8.97 30.34 8.44
C GLU A 121 10.33 30.97 8.74
N ASP A 122 10.38 31.94 9.65
CA ASP A 122 11.60 32.60 10.08
C ASP A 122 12.46 33.18 8.93
N GLY A 123 11.80 33.74 7.90
CA GLY A 123 12.45 34.32 6.72
C GLY A 123 12.93 33.25 5.69
N LYS A 124 12.63 31.99 5.91
CA LYS A 124 12.94 30.88 4.98
C LYS A 124 11.68 30.34 4.34
N TRP A 125 11.78 30.03 3.04
CA TRP A 125 10.69 29.46 2.27
C TRP A 125 10.78 27.94 2.18
N PHE A 126 9.64 27.28 2.36
CA PHE A 126 9.49 25.84 2.33
C PHE A 126 8.37 25.45 1.37
N ASN A 127 8.59 24.36 0.63
CA ASN A 127 7.58 23.67 -0.12
C ASN A 127 6.99 22.52 0.70
N CYS A 128 5.67 22.41 0.72
CA CYS A 128 4.94 21.33 1.39
C CYS A 128 4.48 20.31 0.36
N TYR A 129 4.83 19.06 0.56
CA TYR A 129 4.56 17.97 -0.38
C TYR A 129 3.63 16.90 0.21
N LEU A 130 2.71 16.40 -0.61
CA LEU A 130 2.00 15.16 -0.36
C LEU A 130 2.72 13.98 -1.02
N VAL A 131 2.71 12.83 -0.35
CA VAL A 131 3.32 11.60 -0.83
C VAL A 131 2.26 10.69 -1.43
N TYR A 132 2.53 10.13 -2.61
CA TYR A 132 1.67 9.19 -3.30
C TYR A 132 2.27 7.78 -3.27
N LYS A 133 1.40 6.78 -3.27
CA LYS A 133 1.83 5.37 -3.38
C LYS A 133 2.14 5.05 -4.84
N ASP A 134 3.23 4.33 -5.02
CA ASP A 134 3.53 3.69 -6.30
C ASP A 134 2.54 2.55 -6.61
#